data_a0fb6af82c7cfea0b21fcfb4fb572f39
#
_entry.id   a0fb6af82c7cfea0b21fcfb4fb572f39
#
_cell.length_a   1.000
_cell.length_b   1.000
_cell.length_c   1.000
_cell.angle_alpha   90.00
_cell.angle_beta   90.00
_cell.angle_gamma   90.00
#
_symmetry.space_group_name_H-M   'P 1'
#
loop_
_entity.id
_entity.type
_entity.pdbx_description
1 polymer ?
#
loop_
_entity_poly.entity_id
_entity_poly.type
_entity_poly.pdbx_seq_one_letter_code
_entity_poly.pdbx_strand_id
1 'polypeptide(L)'
;MLRYLFGFLFLLGANAITPVSGAQQEASDIVRERMERFREAKNQLNEIKKALNADDFSHVKNTASYLRDWARVMPNYFPEGSGIAPSEASQRIWDEFEAFKDAAKSHENAATMLMEAAVSGNKDTSISAFKTLAGTCSSCHRQFRQFR
;
A
#
# COMPACT_ATOMS: atom_id res chain seq x y z
N MET A 1 -65.42 7.40 40.37
CA MET A 1 -64.30 8.11 39.68
C MET A 1 -63.06 7.21 39.75
N LEU A 2 -62.77 6.53 38.61
CA LEU A 2 -61.68 5.53 38.56
C LEU A 2 -60.54 6.13 37.73
N ARG A 3 -59.41 6.45 38.35
CA ARG A 3 -58.19 7.03 37.70
C ARG A 3 -57.30 5.89 37.21
N TYR A 4 -57.24 5.71 35.88
CA TYR A 4 -56.28 4.81 35.26
C TYR A 4 -54.88 5.48 35.25
N LEU A 5 -53.92 4.90 35.97
CA LEU A 5 -52.49 5.18 35.87
C LEU A 5 -51.90 4.37 34.69
N PHE A 6 -51.58 5.05 33.59
CA PHE A 6 -50.80 4.47 32.47
C PHE A 6 -49.32 4.52 32.88
N GLY A 7 -48.78 3.34 33.27
CA GLY A 7 -47.34 3.19 33.48
C GLY A 7 -46.62 3.11 32.13
N PHE A 8 -45.83 4.12 31.81
CA PHE A 8 -44.96 4.16 30.61
C PHE A 8 -43.69 3.35 30.93
N LEU A 9 -43.61 2.10 30.41
CA LEU A 9 -42.43 1.25 30.54
C LEU A 9 -41.37 1.72 29.52
N PHE A 10 -40.36 2.44 30.00
CA PHE A 10 -39.18 2.87 29.20
C PHE A 10 -38.24 1.67 29.02
N LEU A 11 -38.30 0.98 27.87
CA LEU A 11 -37.34 -0.01 27.47
C LEU A 11 -36.01 0.68 27.09
N LEU A 12 -35.08 0.70 28.06
CA LEU A 12 -33.69 1.05 27.82
C LEU A 12 -33.06 -0.04 26.94
N GLY A 13 -32.98 0.20 25.64
CA GLY A 13 -32.20 -0.62 24.72
C GLY A 13 -30.70 -0.51 25.06
N ALA A 14 -30.15 -1.53 25.69
CA ALA A 14 -28.71 -1.65 25.88
C ALA A 14 -28.06 -1.91 24.52
N ASN A 15 -27.41 -0.91 23.93
CA ASN A 15 -26.52 -1.09 22.80
C ASN A 15 -25.31 -1.91 23.27
N ALA A 16 -25.31 -3.22 23.02
CA ALA A 16 -24.16 -4.07 23.25
C ALA A 16 -23.05 -3.70 22.27
N ILE A 17 -22.04 -2.98 22.74
CA ILE A 17 -20.79 -2.75 21.99
C ILE A 17 -20.03 -4.08 22.04
N THR A 18 -20.03 -4.83 20.92
CA THR A 18 -19.23 -6.04 20.80
C THR A 18 -17.75 -5.64 20.72
N PRO A 19 -16.86 -6.15 21.60
CA PRO A 19 -15.43 -5.87 21.48
C PRO A 19 -14.90 -6.46 20.17
N VAL A 20 -14.18 -5.66 19.40
CA VAL A 20 -13.42 -6.13 18.23
C VAL A 20 -12.37 -7.12 18.73
N SER A 21 -12.26 -8.29 18.10
CA SER A 21 -11.24 -9.27 18.48
C SER A 21 -9.84 -8.71 18.20
N GLY A 22 -8.84 -9.07 19.02
CA GLY A 22 -7.46 -8.60 18.85
C GLY A 22 -6.93 -8.85 17.43
N ALA A 23 -7.21 -10.01 16.85
CA ALA A 23 -6.81 -10.36 15.47
C ALA A 23 -7.45 -9.45 14.42
N GLN A 24 -8.67 -9.01 14.63
CA GLN A 24 -9.39 -8.12 13.72
C GLN A 24 -8.83 -6.68 13.80
N GLN A 25 -8.41 -6.25 14.98
CA GLN A 25 -7.73 -4.97 15.17
C GLN A 25 -6.35 -4.98 14.50
N GLU A 26 -5.57 -6.04 14.68
CA GLU A 26 -4.24 -6.21 14.08
C GLU A 26 -4.31 -6.22 12.54
N ALA A 27 -5.28 -6.94 11.96
CA ALA A 27 -5.53 -6.93 10.51
C ALA A 27 -5.91 -5.53 10.00
N SER A 28 -6.69 -4.76 10.75
CA SER A 28 -7.07 -3.39 10.41
C SER A 28 -5.87 -2.44 10.45
N ASP A 29 -4.99 -2.57 11.44
CA ASP A 29 -3.81 -1.73 11.60
C ASP A 29 -2.79 -1.96 10.48
N ILE A 30 -2.54 -3.21 10.09
CA ILE A 30 -1.63 -3.51 8.98
C ILE A 30 -2.19 -3.05 7.63
N VAL A 31 -3.52 -3.13 7.42
CA VAL A 31 -4.16 -2.57 6.22
C VAL A 31 -3.95 -1.06 6.14
N ARG A 32 -4.16 -0.34 7.24
CA ARG A 32 -3.95 1.12 7.28
C ARG A 32 -2.50 1.46 6.96
N GLU A 33 -1.53 0.81 7.61
CA GLU A 33 -0.11 1.07 7.41
C GLU A 33 0.33 0.82 5.96
N ARG A 34 -0.04 -0.33 5.36
CA ARG A 34 0.34 -0.58 3.96
C ARG A 34 -0.27 0.42 2.98
N MET A 35 -1.51 0.89 3.23
CA MET A 35 -2.13 1.92 2.40
C MET A 35 -1.40 3.26 2.48
N GLU A 36 -0.88 3.63 3.66
CA GLU A 36 -0.05 4.81 3.85
C GLU A 36 1.28 4.68 3.11
N ARG A 37 1.94 3.51 3.21
CA ARG A 37 3.18 3.23 2.48
C ARG A 37 3.00 3.28 0.96
N PHE A 38 1.88 2.81 0.43
CA PHE A 38 1.58 2.95 -1.01
C PHE A 38 1.30 4.39 -1.43
N ARG A 39 0.63 5.19 -0.58
CA ARG A 39 0.48 6.63 -0.84
C ARG A 39 1.84 7.33 -0.87
N GLU A 40 2.69 7.01 0.10
CA GLU A 40 4.04 7.56 0.15
C GLU A 40 4.86 7.11 -1.07
N ALA A 41 4.83 5.85 -1.46
CA ALA A 41 5.50 5.38 -2.68
C ALA A 41 5.06 6.15 -3.94
N LYS A 42 3.77 6.49 -4.05
CA LYS A 42 3.26 7.36 -5.13
C LYS A 42 3.86 8.77 -5.04
N ASN A 43 3.97 9.35 -3.85
CA ASN A 43 4.60 10.65 -3.63
C ASN A 43 6.08 10.62 -4.06
N GLN A 44 6.80 9.57 -3.66
CA GLN A 44 8.20 9.38 -4.02
C GLN A 44 8.41 9.26 -5.54
N LEU A 45 7.52 8.60 -6.27
CA LEU A 45 7.56 8.60 -7.75
C LEU A 45 7.43 10.01 -8.34
N ASN A 46 6.57 10.85 -7.77
CA ASN A 46 6.43 12.25 -8.21
C ASN A 46 7.69 13.07 -7.90
N GLU A 47 8.32 12.85 -6.74
CA GLU A 47 9.58 13.52 -6.38
C GLU A 47 10.72 13.09 -7.31
N ILE A 48 10.83 11.81 -7.66
CA ILE A 48 11.79 11.33 -8.67
C ILE A 48 11.59 12.07 -10.01
N LYS A 49 10.34 12.19 -10.46
CA LYS A 49 10.03 12.89 -11.71
C LYS A 49 10.48 14.37 -11.69
N LYS A 50 10.25 15.05 -10.56
CA LYS A 50 10.72 16.45 -10.37
C LYS A 50 12.24 16.54 -10.38
N ALA A 51 12.90 15.64 -9.64
CA ALA A 51 14.36 15.60 -9.54
C ALA A 51 15.03 15.30 -10.89
N LEU A 52 14.48 14.38 -11.70
CA LEU A 52 14.93 14.12 -13.07
C LEU A 52 14.83 15.36 -13.98
N ASN A 53 13.76 16.14 -13.83
CA ASN A 53 13.60 17.38 -14.58
C ASN A 53 14.61 18.46 -14.16
N ALA A 54 15.05 18.44 -12.91
CA ALA A 54 16.02 19.36 -12.33
C ALA A 54 17.49 18.86 -12.42
N ASP A 55 17.72 17.69 -13.01
CA ASP A 55 19.02 17.00 -13.07
C ASP A 55 19.63 16.72 -11.69
N ASP A 56 18.76 16.62 -10.63
CA ASP A 56 19.17 16.26 -9.26
C ASP A 56 19.23 14.74 -9.10
N PHE A 57 20.31 14.13 -9.63
CA PHE A 57 20.51 12.68 -9.58
C PHE A 57 20.76 12.17 -8.15
N SER A 58 21.24 13.03 -7.26
CA SER A 58 21.40 12.66 -5.83
C SER A 58 20.04 12.42 -5.19
N HIS A 59 19.08 13.32 -5.42
CA HIS A 59 17.72 13.16 -4.94
C HIS A 59 17.01 11.96 -5.60
N VAL A 60 17.20 11.76 -6.92
CA VAL A 60 16.69 10.56 -7.62
C VAL A 60 17.16 9.28 -6.93
N LYS A 61 18.48 9.14 -6.68
CA LYS A 61 19.05 7.98 -6.01
C LYS A 61 18.45 7.75 -4.62
N ASN A 62 18.41 8.79 -3.79
CA ASN A 62 17.93 8.69 -2.42
C ASN A 62 16.44 8.30 -2.37
N THR A 63 15.63 8.90 -3.24
CA THR A 63 14.20 8.62 -3.33
C THR A 63 13.93 7.22 -3.90
N ALA A 64 14.70 6.77 -4.89
CA ALA A 64 14.60 5.40 -5.41
C ALA A 64 14.98 4.35 -4.36
N SER A 65 15.93 4.67 -3.45
CA SER A 65 16.28 3.74 -2.37
C SER A 65 15.11 3.48 -1.42
N TYR A 66 14.28 4.48 -1.14
CA TYR A 66 13.05 4.29 -0.35
C TYR A 66 12.10 3.29 -1.04
N LEU A 67 11.91 3.42 -2.36
CA LEU A 67 11.03 2.51 -3.12
C LEU A 67 11.57 1.09 -3.15
N ARG A 68 12.90 0.93 -3.30
CA ARG A 68 13.55 -0.37 -3.20
C ARG A 68 13.31 -1.02 -1.83
N ASP A 69 13.52 -0.26 -0.76
CA ASP A 69 13.42 -0.79 0.61
C ASP A 69 11.96 -1.12 0.97
N TRP A 70 11.01 -0.30 0.52
CA TRP A 70 9.60 -0.64 0.62
C TRP A 70 9.25 -1.93 -0.14
N ALA A 71 9.68 -2.07 -1.38
CA ALA A 71 9.40 -3.27 -2.19
C ALA A 71 9.88 -4.56 -1.51
N ARG A 72 11.07 -4.51 -0.88
CA ARG A 72 11.66 -5.64 -0.17
C ARG A 72 10.81 -6.14 0.99
N VAL A 73 10.19 -5.24 1.74
CA VAL A 73 9.40 -5.57 2.93
C VAL A 73 7.90 -5.68 2.64
N MET A 74 7.44 -5.22 1.48
CA MET A 74 6.02 -5.13 1.08
C MET A 74 5.24 -6.44 1.29
N PRO A 75 5.75 -7.64 0.95
CA PRO A 75 5.00 -8.88 1.17
C PRO A 75 4.62 -9.12 2.63
N ASN A 76 5.42 -8.66 3.59
CA ASN A 76 5.15 -8.82 5.02
C ASN A 76 3.91 -8.04 5.50
N TYR A 77 3.43 -7.10 4.69
CA TYR A 77 2.24 -6.30 4.97
C TYR A 77 0.95 -6.92 4.42
N PHE A 78 1.02 -8.17 3.96
CA PHE A 78 -0.12 -8.94 3.43
C PHE A 78 -0.28 -10.30 4.12
N PRO A 79 -0.36 -10.35 5.47
CA PRO A 79 -0.67 -11.60 6.15
C PRO A 79 -2.07 -12.09 5.76
N GLU A 80 -2.33 -13.38 5.91
CA GLU A 80 -3.67 -13.94 5.71
C GLU A 80 -4.72 -13.20 6.54
N GLY A 81 -5.93 -13.08 6.01
CA GLY A 81 -7.02 -12.35 6.66
C GLY A 81 -6.95 -10.83 6.57
N SER A 82 -5.87 -10.25 6.00
CA SER A 82 -5.75 -8.79 5.83
C SER A 82 -6.38 -8.24 4.54
N GLY A 83 -7.21 -9.05 3.86
CA GLY A 83 -8.00 -8.64 2.68
C GLY A 83 -9.26 -7.83 3.01
N ILE A 84 -9.35 -7.24 4.18
CA ILE A 84 -10.54 -6.52 4.69
C ILE A 84 -10.61 -5.08 4.20
N ALA A 85 -11.82 -4.51 4.18
CA ALA A 85 -12.01 -3.09 3.85
C ALA A 85 -11.23 -2.18 4.83
N PRO A 86 -10.70 -1.04 4.35
CA PRO A 86 -10.85 -0.44 3.02
C PRO A 86 -9.82 -0.92 1.98
N SER A 87 -9.17 -2.07 2.18
CA SER A 87 -8.19 -2.62 1.24
C SER A 87 -8.83 -2.94 -0.12
N GLU A 88 -8.09 -2.65 -1.19
CA GLU A 88 -8.39 -3.09 -2.56
C GLU A 88 -7.47 -4.27 -2.98
N ALA A 89 -6.87 -4.97 -2.03
CA ALA A 89 -6.10 -6.16 -2.28
C ALA A 89 -7.00 -7.27 -2.85
N SER A 90 -6.59 -7.87 -3.96
CA SER A 90 -7.26 -9.02 -4.53
C SER A 90 -6.96 -10.27 -3.71
N GLN A 91 -7.92 -11.19 -3.59
CA GLN A 91 -7.71 -12.51 -2.98
C GLN A 91 -6.55 -13.27 -3.65
N ARG A 92 -6.31 -12.99 -4.91
CA ARG A 92 -5.20 -13.55 -5.68
C ARG A 92 -3.82 -13.35 -5.06
N ILE A 93 -3.64 -12.33 -4.20
CA ILE A 93 -2.38 -12.13 -3.46
C ILE A 93 -2.05 -13.36 -2.61
N TRP A 94 -3.05 -13.91 -1.90
CA TRP A 94 -2.86 -15.05 -1.00
C TRP A 94 -2.91 -16.38 -1.74
N ASP A 95 -3.72 -16.48 -2.82
CA ASP A 95 -3.81 -17.67 -3.66
C ASP A 95 -2.53 -17.89 -4.47
N GLU A 96 -1.83 -16.82 -4.84
CA GLU A 96 -0.62 -16.82 -5.67
C GLU A 96 0.52 -16.04 -4.99
N PHE A 97 0.76 -16.28 -3.71
CA PHE A 97 1.66 -15.45 -2.90
C PHE A 97 3.10 -15.39 -3.43
N GLU A 98 3.60 -16.48 -4.02
CA GLU A 98 4.93 -16.46 -4.67
C GLU A 98 4.96 -15.52 -5.87
N ALA A 99 3.94 -15.51 -6.72
CA ALA A 99 3.85 -14.55 -7.84
C ALA A 99 3.73 -13.10 -7.35
N PHE A 100 3.08 -12.88 -6.21
CA PHE A 100 3.04 -11.56 -5.58
C PHE A 100 4.43 -11.13 -5.07
N LYS A 101 5.20 -12.02 -4.45
CA LYS A 101 6.59 -11.77 -4.05
C LYS A 101 7.48 -11.45 -5.25
N ASP A 102 7.29 -12.16 -6.36
CA ASP A 102 8.03 -11.94 -7.60
C ASP A 102 7.71 -10.54 -8.19
N ALA A 103 6.46 -10.11 -8.12
CA ALA A 103 6.08 -8.76 -8.51
C ALA A 103 6.72 -7.68 -7.62
N ALA A 104 6.77 -7.89 -6.31
CA ALA A 104 7.47 -7.03 -5.37
C ALA A 104 8.99 -7.01 -5.65
N LYS A 105 9.58 -8.17 -5.94
CA LYS A 105 11.00 -8.28 -6.31
C LYS A 105 11.32 -7.56 -7.62
N SER A 106 10.41 -7.63 -8.60
CA SER A 106 10.55 -6.88 -9.85
C SER A 106 10.57 -5.37 -9.61
N HIS A 107 9.76 -4.86 -8.67
CA HIS A 107 9.78 -3.46 -8.25
C HIS A 107 11.10 -3.10 -7.53
N GLU A 108 11.58 -3.94 -6.62
CA GLU A 108 12.88 -3.78 -5.95
C GLU A 108 14.03 -3.66 -6.96
N ASN A 109 14.07 -4.58 -7.94
CA ASN A 109 15.11 -4.59 -8.97
C ASN A 109 15.05 -3.33 -9.84
N ALA A 110 13.86 -2.90 -10.27
CA ALA A 110 13.68 -1.70 -11.07
C ALA A 110 14.10 -0.43 -10.30
N ALA A 111 13.81 -0.35 -9.00
CA ALA A 111 14.28 0.75 -8.15
C ALA A 111 15.82 0.75 -8.01
N THR A 112 16.43 -0.42 -7.87
CA THR A 112 17.89 -0.57 -7.85
C THR A 112 18.52 -0.10 -9.16
N MET A 113 17.97 -0.49 -10.32
CA MET A 113 18.44 -0.02 -11.62
C MET A 113 18.37 1.50 -11.77
N LEU A 114 17.30 2.13 -11.24
CA LEU A 114 17.20 3.58 -11.23
C LEU A 114 18.26 4.24 -10.33
N MET A 115 18.55 3.66 -9.18
CA MET A 115 19.64 4.15 -8.31
C MET A 115 21.00 4.11 -9.03
N GLU A 116 21.30 3.01 -9.72
CA GLU A 116 22.54 2.83 -10.47
C GLU A 116 22.62 3.82 -11.65
N ALA A 117 21.52 3.99 -12.39
CA ALA A 117 21.44 4.97 -13.46
C ALA A 117 21.67 6.40 -12.94
N ALA A 118 21.09 6.76 -11.80
CA ALA A 118 21.29 8.09 -11.19
C ALA A 118 22.74 8.32 -10.77
N VAL A 119 23.45 7.29 -10.29
CA VAL A 119 24.87 7.39 -9.95
C VAL A 119 25.73 7.72 -11.18
N SER A 120 25.36 7.26 -12.38
CA SER A 120 26.07 7.58 -13.62
C SER A 120 25.90 9.04 -14.07
N GLY A 121 24.93 9.77 -13.53
CA GLY A 121 24.60 11.14 -13.94
C GLY A 121 24.02 11.25 -15.36
N ASN A 122 23.68 10.12 -16.00
CA ASN A 122 23.12 10.12 -17.35
C ASN A 122 21.59 10.25 -17.29
N LYS A 123 21.08 11.38 -17.78
CA LYS A 123 19.65 11.71 -17.75
C LYS A 123 18.79 10.72 -18.51
N ASP A 124 19.17 10.35 -19.72
CA ASP A 124 18.36 9.48 -20.58
C ASP A 124 18.26 8.08 -20.02
N THR A 125 19.36 7.55 -19.48
CA THR A 125 19.40 6.26 -18.81
C THR A 125 18.52 6.29 -17.54
N SER A 126 18.59 7.36 -16.75
CA SER A 126 17.78 7.54 -15.56
C SER A 126 16.28 7.67 -15.86
N ILE A 127 15.91 8.39 -16.92
CA ILE A 127 14.53 8.49 -17.40
C ILE A 127 14.02 7.11 -17.87
N SER A 128 14.82 6.34 -18.58
CA SER A 128 14.46 4.99 -19.01
C SER A 128 14.24 4.06 -17.82
N ALA A 129 15.14 4.06 -16.85
CA ALA A 129 15.02 3.28 -15.62
C ALA A 129 13.78 3.70 -14.78
N PHE A 130 13.50 5.01 -14.71
CA PHE A 130 12.29 5.51 -14.04
C PHE A 130 11.01 5.01 -14.72
N LYS A 131 10.94 5.00 -16.06
CA LYS A 131 9.79 4.44 -16.79
C LYS A 131 9.59 2.94 -16.47
N THR A 132 10.68 2.19 -16.39
CA THR A 132 10.65 0.78 -16.01
C THR A 132 10.10 0.62 -14.60
N LEU A 133 10.60 1.37 -13.62
CA LEU A 133 10.12 1.38 -12.25
C LEU A 133 8.63 1.71 -12.16
N ALA A 134 8.19 2.79 -12.81
CA ALA A 134 6.77 3.17 -12.82
C ALA A 134 5.88 2.08 -13.47
N GLY A 135 6.39 1.39 -14.48
CA GLY A 135 5.73 0.27 -15.14
C GLY A 135 5.43 -0.91 -14.21
N THR A 136 6.29 -1.17 -13.23
CA THR A 136 6.08 -2.27 -12.27
C THR A 136 4.85 -2.05 -11.40
N CYS A 137 4.53 -0.81 -11.03
CA CYS A 137 3.31 -0.49 -10.28
C CYS A 137 2.06 -0.92 -11.05
N SER A 138 1.99 -0.57 -12.33
CA SER A 138 0.85 -0.93 -13.20
C SER A 138 0.75 -2.45 -13.41
N SER A 139 1.88 -3.13 -13.57
CA SER A 139 1.93 -4.58 -13.76
C SER A 139 1.43 -5.34 -12.53
N CYS A 140 1.89 -4.95 -11.35
CA CYS A 140 1.44 -5.52 -10.06
C CYS A 140 -0.04 -5.24 -9.83
N HIS A 141 -0.50 -3.99 -10.01
CA HIS A 141 -1.88 -3.61 -9.79
C HIS A 141 -2.87 -4.35 -10.71
N ARG A 142 -2.52 -4.62 -11.97
CA ARG A 142 -3.38 -5.41 -12.87
C ARG A 142 -3.62 -6.82 -12.38
N GLN A 143 -2.71 -7.40 -11.61
CA GLN A 143 -2.79 -8.78 -11.14
C GLN A 143 -3.39 -8.88 -9.74
N PHE A 144 -3.02 -7.96 -8.85
CA PHE A 144 -3.20 -8.11 -7.41
C PHE A 144 -4.08 -7.04 -6.76
N ARG A 145 -4.62 -6.06 -7.54
CA ARG A 145 -5.54 -5.06 -7.05
C ARG A 145 -6.94 -5.27 -7.63
N GLN A 146 -7.97 -5.13 -6.79
CA GLN A 146 -9.36 -5.04 -7.23
C GLN A 146 -9.66 -3.59 -7.63
N PHE A 147 -10.15 -3.40 -8.86
CA PHE A 147 -10.70 -2.12 -9.28
C PHE A 147 -12.20 -2.15 -8.98
N ARG A 148 -12.63 -1.31 -8.09
CA ARG A 148 -14.05 -1.11 -7.75
C ARG A 148 -14.64 0.03 -8.56
#